data_3db7a05079f5dd516879e69271c1e7ea
#
_entry.id   3db7a05079f5dd516879e69271c1e7ea
#
_cell.length_a   1.000
_cell.length_b   1.000
_cell.length_c   1.000
_cell.angle_alpha   90.00
_cell.angle_beta   90.00
_cell.angle_gamma   90.00
#
_symmetry.space_group_name_H-M   'P 1'
#
loop_
_entity.id
_entity.type
_entity.pdbx_description
1 polymer ?
#
loop_
_entity_poly.entity_id
_entity_poly.type
_entity_poly.pdbx_seq_one_letter_code
_entity_poly.pdbx_strand_id
1 'polypeptide(L)'
;PWAFSATISSVKKEMSSFPEELEEYVRNWIKFEDHIVKDIADILDDPDSYEAEYSTRLVTILDLLYDELYDQKIVLFTNFAETFLAYCIALQKVFQPDEIAFFGAGMSPMEIELNSYRFQNDKNCRIMLCDYTGGEGRNFQCADYIVHIDLPWDASTIEQRIGRLDRLERDPSRPVVHSVLVYAQDTFEEALYRFWNEGLKIFTQSLSGMEIIMR
;
A
#
# COMPACT_ATOMS: atom_id res chain seq x y z
N PRO A 1 0.04 -4.03 -21.17
CA PRO A 1 -0.73 -3.14 -20.29
C PRO A 1 -0.63 -3.62 -18.86
N TRP A 2 -0.45 -2.72 -17.95
CA TRP A 2 -0.35 -3.01 -16.54
C TRP A 2 -1.70 -3.51 -16.01
N ALA A 3 -1.68 -4.38 -15.00
CA ALA A 3 -2.90 -4.94 -14.42
C ALA A 3 -3.87 -3.84 -13.95
N PHE A 4 -3.33 -2.78 -13.36
CA PHE A 4 -4.09 -1.63 -12.89
C PHE A 4 -4.70 -0.81 -14.04
N SER A 5 -3.92 -0.50 -15.08
CA SER A 5 -4.42 0.15 -16.30
C SER A 5 -5.51 -0.67 -16.99
N ALA A 6 -5.41 -2.00 -16.98
CA ALA A 6 -6.44 -2.89 -17.50
C ALA A 6 -7.74 -2.81 -16.68
N THR A 7 -7.64 -2.71 -15.35
CA THR A 7 -8.79 -2.52 -14.46
C THR A 7 -9.51 -1.21 -14.74
N ILE A 8 -8.79 -0.09 -14.82
CA ILE A 8 -9.35 1.23 -15.17
C ILE A 8 -10.04 1.17 -16.54
N SER A 9 -9.41 0.53 -17.53
CA SER A 9 -9.98 0.40 -18.88
C SER A 9 -11.28 -0.42 -18.88
N SER A 10 -11.39 -1.44 -18.04
CA SER A 10 -12.61 -2.22 -17.89
C SER A 10 -13.72 -1.39 -17.23
N VAL A 11 -13.42 -0.68 -16.15
CA VAL A 11 -14.38 0.21 -15.48
C VAL A 11 -14.88 1.30 -16.41
N LYS A 12 -13.99 1.93 -17.21
CA LYS A 12 -14.38 2.93 -18.23
C LYS A 12 -15.39 2.38 -19.23
N LYS A 13 -15.27 1.11 -19.64
CA LYS A 13 -16.21 0.47 -20.58
C LYS A 13 -17.58 0.23 -19.99
N GLU A 14 -17.64 -0.07 -18.69
CA GLU A 14 -18.86 -0.43 -18.00
C GLU A 14 -19.53 0.77 -17.29
N MET A 15 -18.92 1.96 -17.35
CA MET A 15 -19.34 3.13 -16.60
C MET A 15 -20.82 3.49 -16.83
N SER A 16 -21.35 3.30 -18.05
CA SER A 16 -22.75 3.58 -18.37
C SER A 16 -23.76 2.61 -17.72
N SER A 17 -23.27 1.53 -17.12
CA SER A 17 -24.09 0.55 -16.38
C SER A 17 -24.22 0.87 -14.90
N PHE A 18 -23.46 1.85 -14.38
CA PHE A 18 -23.53 2.25 -12.98
C PHE A 18 -24.78 3.11 -12.71
N PRO A 19 -25.35 3.04 -11.50
CA PRO A 19 -26.35 4.00 -11.05
C PRO A 19 -25.80 5.43 -11.15
N GLU A 20 -26.66 6.38 -11.55
CA GLU A 20 -26.29 7.79 -11.77
C GLU A 20 -25.59 8.40 -10.53
N GLU A 21 -26.02 8.01 -9.33
CA GLU A 21 -25.44 8.43 -8.05
C GLU A 21 -23.97 8.00 -7.86
N LEU A 22 -23.56 6.87 -8.47
CA LEU A 22 -22.20 6.37 -8.40
C LEU A 22 -21.33 6.83 -9.57
N GLU A 23 -21.93 7.25 -10.67
CA GLU A 23 -21.19 7.59 -11.90
C GLU A 23 -20.19 8.72 -11.65
N GLU A 24 -20.55 9.73 -10.86
CA GLU A 24 -19.67 10.86 -10.55
C GLU A 24 -18.45 10.42 -9.74
N TYR A 25 -18.65 9.60 -8.70
CA TYR A 25 -17.56 9.06 -7.88
C TYR A 25 -16.60 8.19 -8.70
N VAL A 26 -17.15 7.33 -9.55
CA VAL A 26 -16.35 6.50 -10.45
C VAL A 26 -15.57 7.34 -11.45
N ARG A 27 -16.19 8.39 -12.02
CA ARG A 27 -15.53 9.32 -12.95
C ARG A 27 -14.37 10.07 -12.28
N ASN A 28 -14.55 10.54 -11.05
CA ASN A 28 -13.51 11.22 -10.29
C ASN A 28 -12.36 10.26 -9.95
N TRP A 29 -12.69 9.04 -9.54
CA TRP A 29 -11.70 8.00 -9.30
C TRP A 29 -10.88 7.68 -10.56
N ILE A 30 -11.53 7.48 -11.71
CA ILE A 30 -10.84 7.23 -12.97
C ILE A 30 -9.85 8.35 -13.33
N LYS A 31 -10.26 9.61 -13.16
CA LYS A 31 -9.36 10.75 -13.45
C LYS A 31 -8.13 10.74 -12.55
N PHE A 32 -8.32 10.47 -11.28
CA PHE A 32 -7.23 10.41 -10.31
C PHE A 32 -6.27 9.26 -10.63
N GLU A 33 -6.81 8.08 -10.91
CA GLU A 33 -6.02 6.89 -11.21
C GLU A 33 -5.30 6.96 -12.56
N ASP A 34 -5.87 7.64 -13.56
CA ASP A 34 -5.18 7.89 -14.83
C ASP A 34 -3.90 8.71 -14.62
N HIS A 35 -3.89 9.67 -13.69
CA HIS A 35 -2.66 10.39 -13.34
C HIS A 35 -1.64 9.46 -12.67
N ILE A 36 -2.07 8.66 -11.69
CA ILE A 36 -1.17 7.72 -11.00
C ILE A 36 -0.56 6.72 -11.99
N VAL A 37 -1.35 6.15 -12.89
CA VAL A 37 -0.85 5.22 -13.90
C VAL A 37 0.19 5.88 -14.80
N LYS A 38 -0.04 7.13 -15.19
CA LYS A 38 0.90 7.89 -15.99
C LYS A 38 2.20 8.14 -15.23
N ASP A 39 2.12 8.61 -13.99
CA ASP A 39 3.29 8.88 -13.16
C ASP A 39 4.13 7.62 -12.93
N ILE A 40 3.47 6.49 -12.67
CA ILE A 40 4.14 5.20 -12.55
C ILE A 40 4.84 4.81 -13.87
N ALA A 41 4.18 5.06 -15.02
CA ALA A 41 4.78 4.82 -16.33
C ALA A 41 6.04 5.67 -16.52
N ASP A 42 5.93 6.96 -16.27
CA ASP A 42 7.02 7.92 -16.45
C ASP A 42 8.23 7.54 -15.54
N ILE A 43 7.99 7.11 -14.30
CA ILE A 43 9.05 6.62 -13.40
C ILE A 43 9.75 5.37 -13.97
N LEU A 44 8.98 4.43 -14.51
CA LEU A 44 9.54 3.16 -15.01
C LEU A 44 10.23 3.32 -16.36
N ASP A 45 9.76 4.25 -17.21
CA ASP A 45 10.34 4.50 -18.52
C ASP A 45 11.63 5.34 -18.45
N ASP A 46 11.68 6.32 -17.57
CA ASP A 46 12.88 7.14 -17.33
C ASP A 46 13.10 7.46 -15.85
N PRO A 47 13.68 6.51 -15.10
CA PRO A 47 13.91 6.67 -13.66
C PRO A 47 14.79 7.86 -13.30
N ASP A 48 15.70 8.29 -14.19
CA ASP A 48 16.65 9.35 -13.91
C ASP A 48 16.05 10.76 -14.08
N SER A 49 15.08 10.91 -14.98
CA SER A 49 14.37 12.18 -15.20
C SER A 49 13.17 12.38 -14.30
N TYR A 50 12.75 11.36 -13.56
CA TYR A 50 11.59 11.46 -12.67
C TYR A 50 11.82 12.49 -11.57
N GLU A 51 10.94 13.47 -11.52
CA GLU A 51 10.81 14.43 -10.44
C GLU A 51 9.58 14.09 -9.59
N ALA A 52 9.73 14.03 -8.27
CA ALA A 52 8.68 13.61 -7.33
C ALA A 52 7.42 14.50 -7.30
N GLU A 53 7.38 15.53 -8.11
CA GLU A 53 6.25 16.48 -8.20
C GLU A 53 5.02 15.93 -8.93
N TYR A 54 5.15 14.80 -9.63
CA TYR A 54 4.13 14.32 -10.55
C TYR A 54 3.02 13.49 -9.94
N SER A 55 3.24 12.85 -8.80
CA SER A 55 2.23 12.00 -8.15
C SER A 55 1.87 12.50 -6.76
N THR A 56 0.67 13.01 -6.61
CA THR A 56 0.17 13.45 -5.30
C THR A 56 0.21 12.35 -4.24
N ARG A 57 -0.10 11.10 -4.61
CA ARG A 57 -0.07 9.96 -3.69
C ARG A 57 1.36 9.59 -3.30
N LEU A 58 2.27 9.51 -4.27
CA LEU A 58 3.66 9.18 -4.01
C LEU A 58 4.33 10.26 -3.14
N VAL A 59 4.16 11.53 -3.50
CA VAL A 59 4.69 12.66 -2.73
C VAL A 59 4.15 12.63 -1.30
N THR A 60 2.84 12.47 -1.12
CA THR A 60 2.22 12.39 0.21
C THR A 60 2.82 11.27 1.06
N ILE A 61 3.09 10.10 0.46
CA ILE A 61 3.70 8.98 1.19
C ILE A 61 5.17 9.25 1.49
N LEU A 62 5.92 9.81 0.55
CA LEU A 62 7.33 10.17 0.80
C LEU A 62 7.46 11.22 1.90
N ASP A 63 6.63 12.26 1.89
CA ASP A 63 6.58 13.30 2.92
C ASP A 63 6.23 12.69 4.29
N LEU A 64 5.22 11.82 4.34
CA LEU A 64 4.85 11.10 5.56
C LEU A 64 6.03 10.30 6.14
N LEU A 65 6.78 9.59 5.28
CA LEU A 65 7.92 8.78 5.69
C LEU A 65 9.12 9.63 6.13
N TYR A 66 9.26 10.81 5.53
CA TYR A 66 10.39 11.71 5.79
C TYR A 66 10.17 12.58 7.02
N ASP A 67 8.95 13.09 7.22
CA ASP A 67 8.63 14.04 8.28
C ASP A 67 7.95 13.37 9.48
N GLU A 68 6.73 12.84 9.31
CA GLU A 68 5.91 12.39 10.45
C GLU A 68 6.37 11.05 11.03
N LEU A 69 6.89 10.16 10.17
CA LEU A 69 7.31 8.81 10.55
C LEU A 69 8.82 8.59 10.43
N TYR A 70 9.63 9.66 10.52
CA TYR A 70 11.07 9.61 10.25
C TYR A 70 11.86 8.67 11.18
N ASP A 71 11.40 8.45 12.40
CA ASP A 71 12.01 7.59 13.42
C ASP A 71 11.27 6.25 13.62
N GLN A 72 10.23 6.00 12.83
CA GLN A 72 9.38 4.84 12.96
C GLN A 72 9.81 3.68 12.05
N LYS A 73 9.51 2.46 12.49
CA LYS A 73 9.66 1.27 11.66
C LYS A 73 8.34 0.96 10.97
N ILE A 74 8.36 0.93 9.62
CA ILE A 74 7.16 1.02 8.78
C ILE A 74 7.18 -0.09 7.73
N VAL A 75 6.02 -0.69 7.49
CA VAL A 75 5.80 -1.58 6.35
C VAL A 75 4.82 -0.94 5.39
N LEU A 76 5.24 -0.75 4.14
CA LEU A 76 4.38 -0.28 3.06
C LEU A 76 3.88 -1.48 2.25
N PHE A 77 2.60 -1.48 1.89
CA PHE A 77 2.01 -2.52 1.06
C PHE A 77 1.34 -1.94 -0.19
N THR A 78 1.56 -2.62 -1.31
CA THR A 78 0.80 -2.42 -2.55
C THR A 78 0.35 -3.76 -3.13
N ASN A 79 -0.78 -3.77 -3.84
CA ASN A 79 -1.27 -4.93 -4.57
C ASN A 79 -0.70 -5.01 -6.00
N PHE A 80 -0.05 -3.96 -6.48
CA PHE A 80 0.34 -3.82 -7.88
C PHE A 80 1.86 -3.89 -8.04
N ALA A 81 2.32 -4.79 -8.91
CA ALA A 81 3.73 -5.01 -9.18
C ALA A 81 4.41 -3.75 -9.77
N GLU A 82 3.71 -3.05 -10.65
CA GLU A 82 4.21 -1.82 -11.29
C GLU A 82 4.36 -0.70 -10.25
N THR A 83 3.40 -0.54 -9.35
CA THR A 83 3.48 0.39 -8.23
C THR A 83 4.66 0.04 -7.32
N PHE A 84 4.83 -1.25 -7.00
CA PHE A 84 5.98 -1.71 -6.21
C PHE A 84 7.31 -1.28 -6.86
N LEU A 85 7.49 -1.52 -8.15
CA LEU A 85 8.72 -1.15 -8.87
C LEU A 85 8.95 0.37 -8.88
N ALA A 86 7.90 1.16 -9.14
CA ALA A 86 8.01 2.62 -9.12
C ALA A 86 8.39 3.15 -7.73
N TYR A 87 7.80 2.58 -6.66
CA TYR A 87 8.16 2.95 -5.28
C TYR A 87 9.56 2.47 -4.90
N CYS A 88 10.05 1.34 -5.40
CA CYS A 88 11.45 0.95 -5.23
C CYS A 88 12.39 2.04 -5.76
N ILE A 89 12.13 2.56 -6.97
CA ILE A 89 12.93 3.62 -7.59
C ILE A 89 12.84 4.92 -6.76
N ALA A 90 11.63 5.34 -6.41
CA ALA A 90 11.42 6.58 -5.67
C ALA A 90 12.05 6.55 -4.27
N LEU A 91 11.87 5.46 -3.52
CA LEU A 91 12.48 5.29 -2.20
C LEU A 91 14.00 5.32 -2.26
N GLN A 92 14.62 4.68 -3.25
CA GLN A 92 16.07 4.67 -3.44
C GLN A 92 16.64 6.05 -3.79
N LYS A 93 15.84 6.98 -4.30
CA LYS A 93 16.26 8.37 -4.55
C LYS A 93 16.23 9.24 -3.28
N VAL A 94 15.31 8.95 -2.37
CA VAL A 94 15.06 9.79 -1.19
C VAL A 94 15.78 9.27 0.06
N PHE A 95 15.83 7.96 0.24
CA PHE A 95 16.37 7.32 1.44
C PHE A 95 17.70 6.60 1.17
N GLN A 96 18.50 6.44 2.22
CA GLN A 96 19.76 5.70 2.09
C GLN A 96 19.50 4.19 1.93
N PRO A 97 20.39 3.44 1.26
CA PRO A 97 20.21 2.00 1.04
C PRO A 97 20.11 1.16 2.32
N ASP A 98 20.65 1.63 3.43
CA ASP A 98 20.55 0.97 4.73
C ASP A 98 19.22 1.22 5.44
N GLU A 99 18.49 2.28 5.08
CA GLU A 99 17.17 2.59 5.64
C GLU A 99 16.03 1.76 5.04
N ILE A 100 16.22 1.21 3.83
CA ILE A 100 15.15 0.58 3.05
C ILE A 100 15.40 -0.92 2.80
N ALA A 101 14.32 -1.67 2.78
CA ALA A 101 14.29 -3.09 2.41
C ALA A 101 13.09 -3.36 1.49
N PHE A 102 13.21 -4.39 0.66
CA PHE A 102 12.19 -4.75 -0.33
C PHE A 102 11.78 -6.21 -0.20
N PHE A 103 10.50 -6.48 -0.41
CA PHE A 103 9.93 -7.81 -0.45
C PHE A 103 8.90 -7.86 -1.58
N GLY A 104 9.24 -8.43 -2.72
CA GLY A 104 8.36 -8.45 -3.88
C GLY A 104 8.58 -9.63 -4.83
N ALA A 105 7.59 -9.84 -5.69
CA ALA A 105 7.63 -10.84 -6.73
C ALA A 105 8.83 -10.60 -7.66
N GLY A 106 9.51 -11.69 -8.04
CA GLY A 106 10.71 -11.61 -8.88
C GLY A 106 12.03 -11.49 -8.11
N MET A 107 11.99 -11.22 -6.79
CA MET A 107 13.18 -11.31 -5.95
C MET A 107 13.52 -12.78 -5.65
N SER A 108 14.81 -13.09 -5.58
CA SER A 108 15.25 -14.43 -5.18
C SER A 108 14.93 -14.69 -3.69
N PRO A 109 14.77 -15.96 -3.28
CA PRO A 109 14.58 -16.32 -1.88
C PRO A 109 15.67 -15.78 -0.95
N MET A 110 16.91 -15.70 -1.44
CA MET A 110 18.05 -15.19 -0.69
C MET A 110 17.96 -13.68 -0.47
N GLU A 111 17.53 -12.92 -1.48
CA GLU A 111 17.30 -11.47 -1.35
C GLU A 111 16.17 -11.17 -0.39
N ILE A 112 15.07 -11.91 -0.48
CA ILE A 112 13.92 -11.80 0.43
C ILE A 112 14.36 -12.08 1.88
N GLU A 113 15.13 -13.13 2.10
CA GLU A 113 15.64 -13.47 3.43
C GLU A 113 16.55 -12.39 4.00
N LEU A 114 17.49 -11.89 3.20
CA LEU A 114 18.41 -10.83 3.60
C LEU A 114 17.66 -9.52 3.94
N ASN A 115 16.74 -9.09 3.09
CA ASN A 115 15.95 -7.89 3.32
C ASN A 115 15.07 -8.03 4.58
N SER A 116 14.42 -9.19 4.75
CA SER A 116 13.62 -9.47 5.94
C SER A 116 14.46 -9.46 7.22
N TYR A 117 15.64 -10.09 7.19
CA TYR A 117 16.56 -10.12 8.32
C TYR A 117 17.05 -8.70 8.67
N ARG A 118 17.47 -7.91 7.67
CA ARG A 118 17.89 -6.52 7.88
C ARG A 118 16.75 -5.71 8.51
N PHE A 119 15.56 -5.77 7.96
CA PHE A 119 14.42 -5.05 8.50
C PHE A 119 14.10 -5.42 9.94
N GLN A 120 14.23 -6.69 10.31
CA GLN A 120 13.95 -7.14 11.68
C GLN A 120 15.04 -6.76 12.68
N ASN A 121 16.30 -6.77 12.29
CA ASN A 121 17.44 -6.73 13.22
C ASN A 121 18.27 -5.46 13.14
N ASP A 122 18.24 -4.73 12.03
CA ASP A 122 18.95 -3.47 11.87
C ASP A 122 18.04 -2.29 12.24
N LYS A 123 18.48 -1.46 13.16
CA LYS A 123 17.73 -0.28 13.60
C LYS A 123 17.65 0.81 12.53
N ASN A 124 18.65 0.89 11.64
CA ASN A 124 18.66 1.86 10.56
C ASN A 124 17.65 1.47 9.48
N CYS A 125 17.47 0.15 9.23
CA CYS A 125 16.53 -0.34 8.25
C CYS A 125 15.09 -0.18 8.75
N ARG A 126 14.46 0.92 8.42
CA ARG A 126 13.17 1.35 8.98
C ARG A 126 11.99 1.25 8.03
N ILE A 127 12.23 1.16 6.72
CA ILE A 127 11.18 1.08 5.70
C ILE A 127 11.26 -0.27 5.00
N MET A 128 10.17 -1.04 5.05
CA MET A 128 9.99 -2.27 4.26
C MET A 128 8.88 -2.04 3.25
N LEU A 129 9.19 -2.12 1.95
CA LEU A 129 8.18 -2.10 0.90
C LEU A 129 7.85 -3.53 0.48
N CYS A 130 6.56 -3.86 0.50
CA CYS A 130 6.01 -5.16 0.12
C CYS A 130 5.01 -5.03 -1.04
N ASP A 131 5.08 -5.95 -1.99
CA ASP A 131 3.99 -6.16 -2.94
C ASP A 131 2.97 -7.19 -2.39
N TYR A 132 2.05 -7.66 -3.25
CA TYR A 132 1.04 -8.65 -2.91
C TYR A 132 1.62 -9.98 -2.38
N THR A 133 2.88 -10.32 -2.71
CA THR A 133 3.56 -11.53 -2.21
C THR A 133 4.21 -11.31 -0.85
N GLY A 134 4.52 -10.08 -0.50
CA GLY A 134 5.25 -9.71 0.73
C GLY A 134 4.51 -9.97 2.03
N GLY A 135 3.30 -10.47 1.93
CA GLY A 135 2.52 -10.88 3.10
C GLY A 135 2.71 -12.33 3.51
N GLU A 136 3.15 -13.24 2.66
CA GLU A 136 3.11 -14.66 2.96
C GLU A 136 4.26 -15.15 3.84
N GLY A 137 3.91 -15.74 4.99
CA GLY A 137 4.85 -16.48 5.85
C GLY A 137 5.82 -15.64 6.68
N ARG A 138 5.83 -14.31 6.58
CA ARG A 138 6.79 -13.45 7.29
C ARG A 138 6.14 -12.73 8.47
N ASN A 139 6.98 -12.32 9.41
CA ASN A 139 6.62 -11.64 10.63
C ASN A 139 7.31 -10.27 10.65
N PHE A 140 6.51 -9.20 10.77
CA PHE A 140 6.98 -7.83 10.84
C PHE A 140 6.59 -7.15 12.16
N GLN A 141 6.51 -7.90 13.25
CA GLN A 141 6.20 -7.38 14.60
C GLN A 141 7.18 -6.30 15.10
N CYS A 142 8.34 -6.19 14.47
CA CYS A 142 9.30 -5.13 14.75
C CYS A 142 8.80 -3.75 14.30
N ALA A 143 7.78 -3.67 13.45
CA ALA A 143 7.18 -2.43 12.98
C ALA A 143 5.91 -2.09 13.74
N ASP A 144 5.64 -0.78 13.90
CA ASP A 144 4.44 -0.26 14.54
C ASP A 144 3.46 0.35 13.53
N TYR A 145 3.94 0.66 12.33
CA TYR A 145 3.16 1.31 11.29
C TYR A 145 3.05 0.43 10.06
N ILE A 146 1.83 0.38 9.52
CA ILE A 146 1.53 -0.17 8.21
C ILE A 146 0.95 0.95 7.35
N VAL A 147 1.51 1.16 6.16
CA VAL A 147 1.01 2.13 5.18
C VAL A 147 0.44 1.36 3.99
N HIS A 148 -0.84 1.54 3.73
CA HIS A 148 -1.51 1.00 2.57
C HIS A 148 -1.38 2.00 1.42
N ILE A 149 -0.47 1.73 0.47
CA ILE A 149 -0.27 2.55 -0.74
C ILE A 149 -1.53 2.55 -1.59
N ASP A 150 -2.15 1.38 -1.69
CA ASP A 150 -3.48 1.17 -2.27
C ASP A 150 -4.38 0.44 -1.27
N LEU A 151 -5.67 0.76 -1.31
CA LEU A 151 -6.65 0.12 -0.44
C LEU A 151 -7.15 -1.18 -1.09
N PRO A 152 -6.94 -2.35 -0.46
CA PRO A 152 -7.46 -3.62 -0.98
C PRO A 152 -8.98 -3.62 -1.10
N TRP A 153 -9.48 -4.29 -2.15
CA TRP A 153 -10.91 -4.47 -2.38
C TRP A 153 -11.54 -5.56 -1.51
N ASP A 154 -10.74 -6.37 -0.86
CA ASP A 154 -11.19 -7.43 0.02
C ASP A 154 -10.65 -7.26 1.44
N ALA A 155 -11.52 -7.56 2.41
CA ALA A 155 -11.23 -7.44 3.82
C ALA A 155 -10.13 -8.41 4.29
N SER A 156 -10.05 -9.59 3.68
CA SER A 156 -9.08 -10.62 4.04
C SER A 156 -7.65 -10.14 3.79
N THR A 157 -7.41 -9.45 2.67
CA THR A 157 -6.09 -8.86 2.38
C THR A 157 -5.72 -7.81 3.41
N ILE A 158 -6.65 -6.96 3.84
CA ILE A 158 -6.39 -5.95 4.89
C ILE A 158 -6.02 -6.64 6.21
N GLU A 159 -6.82 -7.63 6.64
CA GLU A 159 -6.53 -8.38 7.87
C GLU A 159 -5.19 -9.13 7.80
N GLN A 160 -4.88 -9.73 6.66
CA GLN A 160 -3.59 -10.40 6.45
C GLN A 160 -2.42 -9.43 6.57
N ARG A 161 -2.51 -8.25 5.98
CA ARG A 161 -1.48 -7.21 6.09
C ARG A 161 -1.30 -6.77 7.54
N ILE A 162 -2.38 -6.45 8.26
CA ILE A 162 -2.35 -6.07 9.68
C ILE A 162 -1.78 -7.22 10.51
N GLY A 163 -2.22 -8.45 10.29
CA GLY A 163 -1.78 -9.65 11.00
C GLY A 163 -0.29 -10.00 10.81
N ARG A 164 0.44 -9.32 9.89
CA ARG A 164 1.91 -9.44 9.80
C ARG A 164 2.62 -8.67 10.91
N LEU A 165 2.01 -7.61 11.40
CA LEU A 165 2.54 -6.76 12.47
C LEU A 165 1.88 -7.11 13.80
N ASP A 166 0.57 -7.34 13.80
CA ASP A 166 -0.22 -7.65 14.99
C ASP A 166 -0.28 -9.16 15.23
N ARG A 167 0.55 -9.65 16.13
CA ARG A 167 0.62 -11.06 16.53
C ARG A 167 0.68 -11.21 18.05
N LEU A 168 0.29 -12.39 18.53
CA LEU A 168 0.27 -12.73 19.96
C LEU A 168 1.61 -12.55 20.69
N GLU A 169 2.72 -12.68 19.97
CA GLU A 169 4.08 -12.54 20.51
C GLU A 169 4.64 -11.11 20.37
N ARG A 170 3.79 -10.12 20.01
CA ARG A 170 4.22 -8.73 19.93
C ARG A 170 4.65 -8.20 21.29
N ASP A 171 5.67 -7.33 21.29
CA ASP A 171 6.17 -6.69 22.51
C ASP A 171 5.03 -5.98 23.27
N PRO A 172 4.75 -6.36 24.53
CA PRO A 172 3.67 -5.75 25.30
C PRO A 172 3.84 -4.25 25.54
N SER A 173 5.06 -3.71 25.41
CA SER A 173 5.32 -2.26 25.51
C SER A 173 4.88 -1.50 24.25
N ARG A 174 4.63 -2.22 23.15
CA ARG A 174 4.21 -1.68 21.85
C ARG A 174 2.92 -2.38 21.36
N PRO A 175 1.80 -2.24 22.09
CA PRO A 175 0.61 -3.06 21.87
C PRO A 175 -0.20 -2.65 20.64
N VAL A 176 0.05 -1.49 20.06
CA VAL A 176 -0.78 -0.93 18.97
C VAL A 176 -0.04 -0.98 17.64
N VAL A 177 -0.75 -1.41 16.61
CA VAL A 177 -0.35 -1.26 15.20
C VAL A 177 -1.16 -0.10 14.61
N HIS A 178 -0.47 0.84 13.99
CA HIS A 178 -1.07 1.98 13.34
C HIS A 178 -1.24 1.72 11.85
N SER A 179 -2.49 1.72 11.36
CA SER A 179 -2.79 1.62 9.94
C SER A 179 -2.95 3.01 9.33
N VAL A 180 -2.11 3.33 8.38
CA VAL A 180 -2.15 4.59 7.62
C VAL A 180 -2.68 4.29 6.22
N LEU A 181 -3.69 5.04 5.80
CA LEU A 181 -4.32 4.92 4.50
C LEU A 181 -4.24 6.25 3.77
N VAL A 182 -3.79 6.19 2.53
CA VAL A 182 -3.79 7.35 1.63
C VAL A 182 -4.83 7.11 0.55
N TYR A 183 -5.86 7.93 0.52
CA TYR A 183 -6.96 7.81 -0.45
C TYR A 183 -7.30 9.17 -1.07
N ALA A 184 -7.85 9.15 -2.28
CA ALA A 184 -8.33 10.34 -2.94
C ALA A 184 -9.72 10.73 -2.44
N GLN A 185 -9.88 11.99 -2.01
CA GLN A 185 -11.17 12.54 -1.58
C GLN A 185 -12.15 12.63 -2.75
N ASP A 186 -13.45 12.55 -2.45
CA ASP A 186 -14.54 12.62 -3.43
C ASP A 186 -14.44 11.55 -4.54
N THR A 187 -13.80 10.41 -4.24
CA THR A 187 -13.68 9.28 -5.15
C THR A 187 -14.26 8.01 -4.55
N PHE A 188 -14.39 6.98 -5.39
CA PHE A 188 -14.78 5.64 -4.96
C PHE A 188 -13.86 5.08 -3.86
N GLU A 189 -12.59 5.46 -3.85
CA GLU A 189 -11.62 5.04 -2.84
C GLU A 189 -11.98 5.56 -1.44
N GLU A 190 -12.47 6.81 -1.34
CA GLU A 190 -13.01 7.32 -0.07
C GLU A 190 -14.25 6.54 0.39
N ALA A 191 -15.15 6.19 -0.54
CA ALA A 191 -16.32 5.39 -0.21
C ALA A 191 -15.92 3.99 0.30
N LEU A 192 -14.91 3.38 -0.32
CA LEU A 192 -14.34 2.09 0.11
C LEU A 192 -13.69 2.21 1.49
N TYR A 193 -12.92 3.27 1.74
CA TYR A 193 -12.34 3.54 3.07
C TYR A 193 -13.43 3.65 4.14
N ARG A 194 -14.49 4.44 3.89
CA ARG A 194 -15.61 4.58 4.83
C ARG A 194 -16.30 3.25 5.09
N PHE A 195 -16.51 2.45 4.07
CA PHE A 195 -17.09 1.11 4.21
C PHE A 195 -16.23 0.21 5.11
N TRP A 196 -14.91 0.19 4.92
CA TRP A 196 -14.00 -0.58 5.74
C TRP A 196 -13.89 -0.06 7.17
N ASN A 197 -13.78 1.25 7.34
CA ASN A 197 -13.54 1.88 8.64
C ASN A 197 -14.82 2.04 9.48
N GLU A 198 -15.88 2.58 8.89
CA GLU A 198 -17.13 2.88 9.61
C GLU A 198 -18.10 1.71 9.56
N GLY A 199 -18.20 1.03 8.43
CA GLY A 199 -19.11 -0.09 8.22
C GLY A 199 -18.63 -1.36 8.94
N LEU A 200 -17.46 -1.86 8.59
CA LEU A 200 -16.91 -3.11 9.11
C LEU A 200 -15.95 -2.93 10.27
N LYS A 201 -15.45 -1.71 10.51
CA LYS A 201 -14.48 -1.37 11.57
C LYS A 201 -13.21 -2.23 11.54
N ILE A 202 -12.77 -2.62 10.32
CA ILE A 202 -11.69 -3.59 10.09
C ILE A 202 -10.35 -3.17 10.69
N PHE A 203 -10.12 -1.86 10.86
CA PHE A 203 -8.90 -1.33 11.48
C PHE A 203 -8.94 -1.33 13.01
N THR A 204 -10.08 -1.65 13.61
CA THR A 204 -10.26 -1.65 15.07
C THR A 204 -10.77 -2.96 15.63
N GLN A 205 -11.26 -3.86 14.78
CA GLN A 205 -11.82 -5.15 15.15
C GLN A 205 -11.42 -6.21 14.13
N SER A 206 -11.04 -7.41 14.60
CA SER A 206 -10.83 -8.54 13.69
C SER A 206 -12.17 -9.04 13.15
N LEU A 207 -12.22 -9.33 11.84
CA LEU A 207 -13.39 -9.94 11.19
C LEU A 207 -13.47 -11.46 11.43
N SER A 208 -12.53 -12.06 12.16
CA SER A 208 -12.53 -13.47 12.46
C SER A 208 -13.86 -13.87 13.13
N GLY A 209 -14.69 -14.63 12.42
CA GLY A 209 -16.02 -15.07 12.88
C GLY A 209 -17.20 -14.35 12.21
N MET A 210 -16.99 -13.33 11.37
CA MET A 210 -18.03 -12.77 10.53
C MET A 210 -17.97 -13.38 9.14
N GLU A 211 -18.98 -14.20 8.78
CA GLU A 211 -19.22 -14.56 7.37
C GLU A 211 -19.78 -13.33 6.65
N ILE A 212 -18.94 -12.64 5.89
CA ILE A 212 -19.41 -11.55 5.02
C ILE A 212 -20.05 -12.20 3.80
N ILE A 213 -21.35 -12.34 3.81
CA ILE A 213 -22.12 -12.75 2.64
C ILE A 213 -22.30 -11.50 1.77
N MET A 214 -21.39 -11.27 0.82
CA MET A 214 -21.63 -10.35 -0.27
C MET A 214 -22.49 -11.06 -1.32
N ARG A 215 -23.75 -10.66 -1.44
CA ARG A 215 -24.66 -11.09 -2.50
C ARG A 215 -24.71 -10.06 -3.60
#